data_12aa5a18cbc6b0c9d8170e4448778237
#
_entry.id   12aa5a18cbc6b0c9d8170e4448778237
#
_cell.length_a   1.000
_cell.length_b   1.000
_cell.length_c   1.000
_cell.angle_alpha   90.00
_cell.angle_beta   90.00
_cell.angle_gamma   90.00
#
_symmetry.space_group_name_H-M   'P 1'
#
loop_
_entity.id
_entity.type
_entity.pdbx_description
1 polymer ?
#
loop_
_entity_poly.entity_id
_entity_poly.type
_entity_poly.pdbx_seq_one_letter_code
_entity_poly.pdbx_strand_id
1 'polypeptide(L)'
;MQPLDLTFRPPRAAREKLAGVAFMPRTIDKLRAELPGGNIGRYLNREDGISNYMCKRIGVPMAELRATVEAAADEADVEAWLVARLDPAAVEEANRKMETLTIERLSPENLSIVKANHPIMESRPDLVYFFDLFDADDAATYPDP
;
A
#
# COMPACT_ATOMS: atom_id res chain seq x y z
N MET A 1 6.94 16.39 0.97
CA MET A 1 7.76 15.37 1.71
C MET A 1 9.03 15.06 0.92
N GLN A 2 10.00 14.43 1.58
CA GLN A 2 11.22 13.99 0.90
C GLN A 2 10.92 12.81 -0.04
N PRO A 3 11.55 12.77 -1.23
CA PRO A 3 11.43 11.65 -2.13
C PRO A 3 12.05 10.37 -1.52
N LEU A 4 11.56 9.22 -1.96
CA LEU A 4 12.09 7.91 -1.58
C LEU A 4 12.63 7.16 -2.80
N ASP A 5 13.64 6.35 -2.56
CA ASP A 5 14.13 5.39 -3.55
C ASP A 5 13.79 3.97 -3.07
N LEU A 6 12.85 3.33 -3.75
CA LEU A 6 12.38 1.99 -3.46
C LEU A 6 13.14 0.90 -4.25
N THR A 7 14.25 1.25 -4.87
CA THR A 7 15.14 0.25 -5.49
C THR A 7 16.08 -0.40 -4.47
N PHE A 8 16.27 0.23 -3.31
CA PHE A 8 17.17 -0.27 -2.24
C PHE A 8 16.43 -0.89 -1.06
N ARG A 9 15.16 -0.56 -0.88
CA ARG A 9 14.34 -1.04 0.22
C ARG A 9 12.88 -1.11 -0.18
N PRO A 10 12.08 -1.97 0.46
CA PRO A 10 10.65 -1.98 0.21
C PRO A 10 9.96 -0.76 0.83
N PRO A 11 8.74 -0.42 0.38
CA PRO A 11 7.86 0.43 1.15
C PRO A 11 7.48 -0.26 2.45
N ARG A 12 6.92 0.50 3.40
CA ARG A 12 6.48 -0.05 4.68
C ARG A 12 5.48 -1.19 4.52
N ALA A 13 5.37 -2.04 5.54
CA ALA A 13 4.56 -3.25 5.51
C ALA A 13 3.07 -2.97 5.29
N ALA A 14 2.37 -3.93 4.68
CA ALA A 14 0.96 -3.78 4.33
C ALA A 14 0.06 -3.48 5.54
N ARG A 15 0.35 -4.09 6.70
CA ARG A 15 -0.46 -3.94 7.91
C ARG A 15 -0.15 -2.71 8.74
N GLU A 16 0.92 -1.99 8.46
CA GLU A 16 1.22 -0.73 9.14
C GLU A 16 0.13 0.29 8.85
N LYS A 17 -0.16 1.11 9.86
CA LYS A 17 -1.25 2.08 9.82
C LYS A 17 -0.74 3.50 9.97
N LEU A 18 -1.39 4.43 9.29
CA LEU A 18 -1.30 5.86 9.51
C LEU A 18 -2.72 6.45 9.58
N ALA A 19 -2.97 7.32 10.53
CA ALA A 19 -4.33 7.81 10.81
C ALA A 19 -5.34 6.66 11.01
N GLY A 20 -4.88 5.51 11.52
CA GLY A 20 -5.68 4.31 11.68
C GLY A 20 -5.91 3.50 10.41
N VAL A 21 -5.42 3.93 9.25
CA VAL A 21 -5.66 3.27 7.95
C VAL A 21 -4.53 2.31 7.63
N ALA A 22 -4.86 1.02 7.49
CA ALA A 22 -3.92 -0.01 7.04
C ALA A 22 -3.49 0.25 5.59
N PHE A 23 -2.29 -0.17 5.23
CA PHE A 23 -1.69 0.05 3.92
C PHE A 23 -1.35 1.51 3.58
N MET A 24 -1.79 2.47 4.38
CA MET A 24 -1.56 3.89 4.13
C MET A 24 -0.09 4.29 4.19
N PRO A 25 0.73 3.84 5.17
CA PRO A 25 2.17 4.10 5.13
C PRO A 25 2.84 3.62 3.84
N ARG A 26 2.47 2.42 3.39
CA ARG A 26 2.96 1.85 2.13
C ARG A 26 2.55 2.70 0.92
N THR A 27 1.32 3.17 0.91
CA THR A 27 0.80 4.07 -0.14
C THR A 27 1.59 5.38 -0.18
N ILE A 28 1.83 5.99 0.98
CA ILE A 28 2.60 7.23 1.09
C ILE A 28 4.04 7.02 0.61
N ASP A 29 4.68 5.92 0.99
CA ASP A 29 6.04 5.60 0.53
C ASP A 29 6.11 5.51 -1.01
N LYS A 30 5.12 4.89 -1.64
CA LYS A 30 5.06 4.82 -3.11
C LYS A 30 4.83 6.20 -3.75
N LEU A 31 3.97 7.02 -3.16
CA LEU A 31 3.75 8.39 -3.64
C LEU A 31 5.02 9.25 -3.49
N ARG A 32 5.75 9.10 -2.40
CA ARG A 32 7.05 9.76 -2.21
C ARG A 32 8.09 9.30 -3.22
N ALA A 33 8.05 8.04 -3.60
CA ALA A 33 8.96 7.49 -4.61
C ALA A 33 8.65 8.01 -6.03
N GLU A 34 7.47 8.52 -6.25
CA GLU A 34 7.08 9.18 -7.51
C GLU A 34 7.43 10.68 -7.54
N LEU A 35 7.85 11.26 -6.41
CA LEU A 35 8.30 12.67 -6.38
C LEU A 35 9.59 12.87 -7.16
N PRO A 36 9.86 14.10 -7.65
CA PRO A 36 11.15 14.40 -8.27
C PRO A 36 12.32 14.02 -7.36
N GLY A 37 13.26 13.25 -7.91
CA GLY A 37 14.39 12.70 -7.15
C GLY A 37 14.11 11.35 -6.48
N GLY A 38 12.87 10.85 -6.53
CA GLY A 38 12.51 9.52 -6.07
C GLY A 38 12.63 8.45 -7.15
N ASN A 39 12.44 7.20 -6.74
CA ASN A 39 12.42 6.07 -7.67
C ASN A 39 11.49 4.99 -7.12
N ILE A 40 10.38 4.74 -7.81
CA ILE A 40 9.40 3.75 -7.38
C ILE A 40 9.87 2.30 -7.60
N GLY A 41 10.90 2.09 -8.43
CA GLY A 41 11.43 0.78 -8.71
C GLY A 41 10.37 -0.14 -9.33
N ARG A 42 10.25 -1.33 -8.76
CA ARG A 42 9.29 -2.36 -9.21
C ARG A 42 7.86 -2.15 -8.69
N TYR A 43 7.66 -1.23 -7.76
CA TYR A 43 6.35 -1.00 -7.15
C TYR A 43 5.45 -0.19 -8.06
N LEU A 44 4.13 -0.40 -7.91
CA LEU A 44 3.12 0.21 -8.78
C LEU A 44 2.06 0.94 -7.96
N ASN A 45 1.57 2.05 -8.51
CA ASN A 45 0.37 2.76 -8.05
C ASN A 45 -0.71 2.65 -9.13
N ARG A 46 -1.22 1.42 -9.33
CA ARG A 46 -2.24 1.14 -10.35
C ARG A 46 -3.62 1.59 -9.87
N GLU A 47 -4.48 2.02 -10.80
CA GLU A 47 -5.88 2.37 -10.48
C GLU A 47 -6.67 1.20 -9.89
N ASP A 48 -6.36 -0.03 -10.28
CA ASP A 48 -6.97 -1.25 -9.78
C ASP A 48 -6.22 -1.86 -8.58
N GLY A 49 -5.20 -1.17 -8.07
CA GLY A 49 -4.37 -1.65 -6.96
C GLY A 49 -4.97 -1.36 -5.59
N ILE A 50 -4.33 -1.90 -4.56
CA ILE A 50 -4.80 -1.81 -3.17
C ILE A 50 -4.78 -0.38 -2.64
N SER A 51 -3.79 0.43 -3.00
CA SER A 51 -3.73 1.84 -2.58
C SER A 51 -4.98 2.60 -3.02
N ASN A 52 -5.38 2.45 -4.28
CA ASN A 52 -6.60 3.07 -4.80
C ASN A 52 -7.86 2.47 -4.17
N TYR A 53 -7.89 1.16 -3.98
CA TYR A 53 -9.00 0.49 -3.31
C TYR A 53 -9.23 1.06 -1.91
N MET A 54 -8.18 1.14 -1.10
CA MET A 54 -8.26 1.70 0.25
C MET A 54 -8.71 3.16 0.23
N CYS A 55 -8.13 3.98 -0.63
CA CYS A 55 -8.52 5.39 -0.78
C CYS A 55 -10.00 5.55 -1.15
N LYS A 56 -10.50 4.76 -2.08
CA LYS A 56 -11.94 4.77 -2.44
C LYS A 56 -12.83 4.38 -1.26
N ARG A 57 -12.43 3.34 -0.52
CA ARG A 57 -13.21 2.85 0.63
C ARG A 57 -13.29 3.86 1.77
N ILE A 58 -12.25 4.62 1.99
CA ILE A 58 -12.22 5.63 3.05
C ILE A 58 -12.64 7.03 2.59
N GLY A 59 -13.02 7.18 1.32
CA GLY A 59 -13.51 8.44 0.77
C GLY A 59 -12.42 9.50 0.55
N VAL A 60 -11.17 9.09 0.34
CA VAL A 60 -10.04 9.98 0.06
C VAL A 60 -9.62 9.79 -1.39
N PRO A 61 -9.85 10.78 -2.28
CA PRO A 61 -9.38 10.68 -3.66
C PRO A 61 -7.86 10.57 -3.73
N MET A 62 -7.34 9.63 -4.51
CA MET A 62 -5.91 9.42 -4.66
C MET A 62 -5.20 10.69 -5.16
N ALA A 63 -5.82 11.45 -6.06
CA ALA A 63 -5.26 12.70 -6.57
C ALA A 63 -5.05 13.74 -5.45
N GLU A 64 -5.97 13.82 -4.51
CA GLU A 64 -5.86 14.73 -3.36
C GLU A 64 -4.79 14.26 -2.37
N LEU A 65 -4.71 12.96 -2.12
CA LEU A 65 -3.65 12.39 -1.29
C LEU A 65 -2.26 12.65 -1.92
N ARG A 66 -2.13 12.45 -3.22
CA ARG A 66 -0.90 12.73 -3.96
C ARG A 66 -0.49 14.21 -3.82
N ALA A 67 -1.42 15.12 -4.05
CA ALA A 67 -1.15 16.55 -3.90
C ALA A 67 -0.76 16.94 -2.48
N THR A 68 -1.37 16.29 -1.49
CA THR A 68 -1.05 16.51 -0.07
C THR A 68 0.37 16.03 0.25
N VAL A 69 0.77 14.85 -0.23
CA VAL A 69 2.13 14.32 -0.05
C VAL A 69 3.17 15.23 -0.71
N GLU A 70 2.88 15.75 -1.90
CA GLU A 70 3.77 16.70 -2.61
C GLU A 70 3.97 18.00 -1.81
N ALA A 71 2.90 18.54 -1.23
CA ALA A 71 2.90 19.83 -0.52
C ALA A 71 3.36 19.74 0.93
N ALA A 72 3.27 18.57 1.57
CA ALA A 72 3.56 18.39 2.98
C ALA A 72 5.06 18.56 3.29
N ALA A 73 5.35 19.16 4.43
CA ALA A 73 6.72 19.24 4.94
C ALA A 73 7.18 17.86 5.47
N ASP A 74 6.30 17.15 6.14
CA ASP A 74 6.56 15.84 6.72
C ASP A 74 5.29 14.97 6.78
N GLU A 75 5.44 13.73 7.29
CA GLU A 75 4.32 12.79 7.38
C GLU A 75 3.25 13.23 8.37
N ALA A 76 3.61 14.00 9.41
CA ALA A 76 2.64 14.51 10.37
C ALA A 76 1.61 15.43 9.72
N ASP A 77 2.00 16.20 8.72
CA ASP A 77 1.08 17.04 7.94
C ASP A 77 0.08 16.19 7.15
N VAL A 78 0.54 15.09 6.56
CA VAL A 78 -0.32 14.14 5.82
C VAL A 78 -1.28 13.46 6.79
N GLU A 79 -0.78 13.02 7.94
CA GLU A 79 -1.62 12.39 8.97
C GLU A 79 -2.72 13.32 9.46
N ALA A 80 -2.39 14.57 9.77
CA ALA A 80 -3.36 15.58 10.20
C ALA A 80 -4.42 15.84 9.11
N TRP A 81 -4.01 15.90 7.86
CA TRP A 81 -4.91 16.07 6.74
C TRP A 81 -5.87 14.89 6.59
N LEU A 82 -5.38 13.66 6.77
CA LEU A 82 -6.20 12.44 6.76
C LEU A 82 -7.21 12.44 7.92
N VAL A 83 -6.73 12.65 9.16
CA VAL A 83 -7.58 12.63 10.35
C VAL A 83 -8.75 13.59 10.23
N ALA A 84 -8.53 14.77 9.64
CA ALA A 84 -9.59 15.77 9.43
C ALA A 84 -10.69 15.31 8.46
N ARG A 85 -10.46 14.29 7.65
CA ARG A 85 -11.37 13.84 6.57
C ARG A 85 -11.96 12.46 6.79
N LEU A 86 -11.33 11.64 7.61
CA LEU A 86 -11.71 10.24 7.75
C LEU A 86 -12.95 10.04 8.60
N ASP A 87 -13.83 9.14 8.15
CA ASP A 87 -14.88 8.56 8.97
C ASP A 87 -14.33 7.28 9.63
N PRO A 88 -14.25 7.22 10.97
CA PRO A 88 -13.71 6.06 11.68
C PRO A 88 -14.40 4.73 11.32
N ALA A 89 -15.70 4.74 11.08
CA ALA A 89 -16.46 3.54 10.72
C ALA A 89 -16.06 3.02 9.32
N ALA A 90 -15.85 3.92 8.37
CA ALA A 90 -15.40 3.55 7.02
C ALA A 90 -13.97 3.00 7.06
N VAL A 91 -13.10 3.58 7.87
CA VAL A 91 -11.72 3.11 8.07
C VAL A 91 -11.72 1.69 8.65
N GLU A 92 -12.48 1.47 9.71
CA GLU A 92 -12.57 0.15 10.36
C GLU A 92 -13.06 -0.92 9.37
N GLU A 93 -14.07 -0.63 8.58
CA GLU A 93 -14.59 -1.56 7.58
C GLU A 93 -13.57 -1.85 6.48
N ALA A 94 -12.89 -0.83 5.96
CA ALA A 94 -11.87 -1.00 4.94
C ALA A 94 -10.70 -1.84 5.46
N ASN A 95 -10.21 -1.55 6.67
CA ASN A 95 -9.16 -2.33 7.31
C ASN A 95 -9.57 -3.79 7.47
N ARG A 96 -10.74 -4.04 8.03
CA ARG A 96 -11.23 -5.39 8.26
C ARG A 96 -11.30 -6.19 6.97
N LYS A 97 -11.82 -5.61 5.90
CA LYS A 97 -11.90 -6.28 4.60
C LYS A 97 -10.54 -6.68 4.07
N MET A 98 -9.57 -5.78 4.12
CA MET A 98 -8.26 -6.04 3.56
C MET A 98 -7.38 -6.90 4.47
N GLU A 99 -7.43 -6.70 5.78
CA GLU A 99 -6.64 -7.47 6.74
C GLU A 99 -7.09 -8.93 6.83
N THR A 100 -8.35 -9.22 6.52
CA THR A 100 -8.93 -10.57 6.56
C THR A 100 -9.11 -11.20 5.18
N LEU A 101 -8.80 -10.48 4.11
CA LEU A 101 -8.86 -11.02 2.75
C LEU A 101 -7.83 -12.14 2.59
N THR A 102 -8.30 -13.32 2.22
CA THR A 102 -7.43 -14.45 1.91
C THR A 102 -7.16 -14.51 0.40
N ILE A 103 -6.01 -15.06 0.04
CA ILE A 103 -5.62 -15.28 -1.36
C ILE A 103 -6.66 -16.16 -2.07
N GLU A 104 -7.16 -17.16 -1.37
CA GLU A 104 -8.19 -18.09 -1.88
C GLU A 104 -9.49 -17.38 -2.29
N ARG A 105 -9.82 -16.26 -1.65
CA ARG A 105 -11.05 -15.49 -1.96
C ARG A 105 -10.91 -14.53 -3.13
N LEU A 106 -9.71 -14.36 -3.68
CA LEU A 106 -9.53 -13.56 -4.87
C LEU A 106 -10.30 -14.17 -6.03
N SER A 107 -10.92 -13.32 -6.87
CA SER A 107 -11.51 -13.79 -8.11
C SER A 107 -10.44 -14.41 -9.02
N PRO A 108 -10.80 -15.32 -9.94
CA PRO A 108 -9.82 -15.90 -10.87
C PRO A 108 -9.04 -14.83 -11.65
N GLU A 109 -9.70 -13.75 -12.03
CA GLU A 109 -9.08 -12.62 -12.74
C GLU A 109 -8.05 -11.91 -11.84
N ASN A 110 -8.45 -11.53 -10.62
CA ASN A 110 -7.55 -10.88 -9.67
C ASN A 110 -6.40 -11.80 -9.27
N LEU A 111 -6.66 -13.08 -9.07
CA LEU A 111 -5.62 -14.06 -8.75
C LEU A 111 -4.58 -14.15 -9.86
N SER A 112 -5.00 -14.12 -11.12
CA SER A 112 -4.10 -14.11 -12.28
C SER A 112 -3.19 -12.88 -12.28
N ILE A 113 -3.74 -11.70 -12.01
CA ILE A 113 -2.99 -10.45 -11.92
C ILE A 113 -1.98 -10.51 -10.78
N VAL A 114 -2.41 -10.98 -9.61
CA VAL A 114 -1.58 -11.10 -8.42
C VAL A 114 -0.42 -12.07 -8.64
N LYS A 115 -0.68 -13.23 -9.25
CA LYS A 115 0.37 -14.20 -9.60
C LYS A 115 1.41 -13.61 -10.56
N ALA A 116 0.96 -12.84 -11.54
CA ALA A 116 1.86 -12.20 -12.49
C ALA A 116 2.77 -11.16 -11.82
N ASN A 117 2.25 -10.41 -10.85
CA ASN A 117 2.99 -9.37 -10.14
C ASN A 117 3.81 -9.90 -8.96
N HIS A 118 3.48 -11.08 -8.45
CA HIS A 118 4.12 -11.66 -7.24
C HIS A 118 4.51 -13.13 -7.49
N PRO A 119 5.57 -13.38 -8.26
CA PRO A 119 6.02 -14.76 -8.57
C PRO A 119 6.35 -15.60 -7.33
N ILE A 120 6.63 -14.95 -6.18
CA ILE A 120 6.90 -15.62 -4.91
C ILE A 120 5.75 -16.56 -4.49
N MET A 121 4.54 -16.33 -4.96
CA MET A 121 3.39 -17.18 -4.63
C MET A 121 3.59 -18.65 -4.99
N GLU A 122 4.33 -18.94 -6.06
CA GLU A 122 4.60 -20.33 -6.47
C GLU A 122 5.45 -21.09 -5.46
N SER A 123 6.35 -20.38 -4.76
CA SER A 123 7.25 -20.97 -3.76
C SER A 123 6.72 -20.86 -2.33
N ARG A 124 5.61 -20.17 -2.12
CA ARG A 124 5.04 -19.88 -0.80
C ARG A 124 3.55 -20.29 -0.74
N PRO A 125 3.24 -21.60 -0.90
CA PRO A 125 1.86 -22.08 -0.82
C PRO A 125 1.28 -22.00 0.60
N ASP A 126 2.11 -21.70 1.60
CA ASP A 126 1.72 -21.49 3.00
C ASP A 126 1.02 -20.15 3.26
N LEU A 127 1.15 -19.19 2.34
CA LEU A 127 0.53 -17.87 2.49
C LEU A 127 -0.99 -17.95 2.38
N VAL A 128 -1.68 -17.41 3.38
CA VAL A 128 -3.14 -17.40 3.47
C VAL A 128 -3.70 -16.02 3.20
N TYR A 129 -3.20 -15.00 3.88
CA TYR A 129 -3.72 -13.64 3.78
C TYR A 129 -3.03 -12.86 2.66
N PHE A 130 -3.84 -12.08 1.95
CA PHE A 130 -3.35 -11.26 0.85
C PHE A 130 -2.28 -10.24 1.29
N PHE A 131 -2.47 -9.61 2.45
CA PHE A 131 -1.49 -8.67 2.97
C PHE A 131 -0.14 -9.32 3.29
N ASP A 132 -0.13 -10.55 3.73
CA ASP A 132 1.11 -11.27 4.03
C ASP A 132 1.93 -11.57 2.76
N LEU A 133 1.27 -11.65 1.61
CA LEU A 133 1.95 -11.80 0.33
C LEU A 133 2.87 -10.62 0.02
N PHE A 134 2.45 -9.39 0.32
CA PHE A 134 3.29 -8.21 0.12
C PHE A 134 4.57 -8.27 0.95
N ASP A 135 4.44 -8.64 2.22
CA ASP A 135 5.59 -8.74 3.12
C ASP A 135 6.54 -9.86 2.70
N ALA A 136 6.01 -11.00 2.27
CA ALA A 136 6.81 -12.12 1.77
C ALA A 136 7.55 -11.76 0.48
N ASP A 137 6.89 -11.06 -0.42
CA ASP A 137 7.48 -10.61 -1.69
C ASP A 137 8.59 -9.57 -1.45
N ASP A 138 8.37 -8.64 -0.53
CA ASP A 138 9.37 -7.66 -0.14
C ASP A 138 10.59 -8.32 0.50
N ALA A 139 10.38 -9.26 1.42
CA ALA A 139 11.47 -10.00 2.06
C ALA A 139 12.30 -10.82 1.08
N ALA A 140 11.66 -11.40 0.07
CA ALA A 140 12.36 -12.15 -0.98
C ALA A 140 13.17 -11.23 -1.90
N THR A 141 12.70 -10.01 -2.11
CA THR A 141 13.37 -9.03 -2.99
C THR A 141 14.51 -8.31 -2.29
N TYR A 142 14.36 -8.02 -1.01
CA TYR A 142 15.34 -7.29 -0.18
C TYR A 142 15.71 -8.14 1.03
N PRO A 143 16.43 -9.24 0.84
CA PRO A 143 16.85 -10.06 1.97
C PRO A 143 17.79 -9.26 2.88
N ASP A 144 17.65 -9.46 4.18
CA ASP A 144 18.56 -8.86 5.15
C ASP A 144 20.01 -9.31 4.84
N PRO A 145 20.98 -8.39 4.98
CA PRO A 145 22.38 -8.71 4.73
C PRO A 145 22.95 -9.76 5.69
#